data_b2be8bdb12f42177d2c83a54d2bfa4de
#
_entry.id   b2be8bdb12f42177d2c83a54d2bfa4de
#
_cell.length_a   1.000
_cell.length_b   1.000
_cell.length_c   1.000
_cell.angle_alpha   90.00
_cell.angle_beta   90.00
_cell.angle_gamma   90.00
#
_symmetry.space_group_name_H-M   'P 1'
#
loop_
_entity.id
_entity.type
_entity.pdbx_description
1 polymer ?
#
loop_
_entity_poly.entity_id
_entity_poly.type
_entity_poly.pdbx_seq_one_letter_code
_entity_poly.pdbx_strand_id
1 'polypeptide(L)'
;MRNFRIVEVAYEKATPENKRLVRKTVVPVVNKVKVTEKTVMYFDKHKNCDIRRGKGTSAPTKVSDIIAFDVFERMKKLASDDSQGKEQYTAIPTGLLDLDEVLSGGFHSSDLIIVGARPAMGKTSFALNVARNIAMKGKKVLFFSLELSKEQLARRVISTESQISSIKLMTEKVNQTEWVRLGLALQNLANCELYFDDTANITVPEIKARALRIKDVDCIVIDYLQLMLCKKRSNGFAQIARELKMMAKELNIPVVVCSQLPRNLASNNGDHQLKLTDLRKSGFTEQDADVVLILNREDYYVNDADTSIAEIIVAKNRHGSTETVKVAWTPEFTMFSNIENED
;
A
#
# COMPACT_ATOMS: atom_id res chain seq x y z
N MET A 1 25.81 -15.75 8.41
CA MET A 1 25.36 -16.74 7.42
C MET A 1 24.78 -17.94 8.19
N ARG A 2 23.48 -18.11 8.21
CA ARG A 2 22.81 -19.27 8.82
C ARG A 2 22.63 -20.33 7.75
N ASN A 3 23.26 -21.47 7.93
CA ASN A 3 23.19 -22.60 7.02
C ASN A 3 21.80 -23.23 7.04
N PHE A 4 21.07 -23.12 5.94
CA PHE A 4 19.86 -23.90 5.72
C PHE A 4 20.26 -25.28 5.15
N ARG A 5 19.81 -26.35 5.79
CA ARG A 5 19.88 -27.72 5.21
C ARG A 5 18.49 -28.07 4.66
N ILE A 6 18.45 -28.36 3.38
CA ILE A 6 17.25 -28.91 2.73
C ILE A 6 17.19 -30.40 3.07
N VAL A 7 16.08 -30.83 3.64
CA VAL A 7 15.83 -32.27 3.88
C VAL A 7 14.85 -32.77 2.84
N GLU A 8 15.32 -33.69 2.03
CA GLU A 8 14.48 -34.39 1.06
C GLU A 8 13.64 -35.43 1.82
N VAL A 9 12.33 -35.28 1.83
CA VAL A 9 11.40 -36.27 2.42
C VAL A 9 11.01 -37.22 1.29
N ALA A 10 11.62 -38.40 1.26
CA ALA A 10 11.24 -39.48 0.35
C ALA A 10 10.05 -40.25 0.95
N TYR A 11 8.98 -40.39 0.18
CA TYR A 11 7.86 -41.26 0.52
C TYR A 11 8.06 -42.63 -0.10
N GLU A 12 8.14 -43.66 0.72
CA GLU A 12 8.00 -45.04 0.25
C GLU A 12 6.55 -45.46 0.24
N LYS A 13 6.11 -45.89 -0.95
CA LYS A 13 4.90 -46.66 -1.28
C LYS A 13 3.52 -46.06 -1.04
N ALA A 14 2.98 -45.52 -2.11
CA ALA A 14 1.53 -45.38 -2.29
C ALA A 14 0.94 -46.73 -2.71
N THR A 15 -0.17 -47.14 -2.08
CA THR A 15 -0.96 -48.30 -2.48
C THR A 15 -1.68 -48.08 -3.83
N PRO A 16 -2.05 -49.15 -4.58
CA PRO A 16 -2.50 -49.05 -5.97
C PRO A 16 -3.77 -48.24 -6.21
N GLU A 17 -4.55 -47.94 -5.17
CA GLU A 17 -5.84 -47.26 -5.29
C GLU A 17 -5.77 -45.73 -5.17
N ASN A 18 -4.61 -45.15 -4.86
CA ASN A 18 -4.47 -43.70 -4.67
C ASN A 18 -3.34 -43.10 -5.52
N LYS A 19 -3.47 -43.21 -6.85
CA LYS A 19 -2.56 -42.60 -7.83
C LYS A 19 -2.70 -41.08 -7.91
N ARG A 20 -2.60 -40.35 -6.81
CA ARG A 20 -2.29 -38.93 -6.87
C ARG A 20 -0.81 -38.73 -6.65
N LEU A 21 -0.14 -38.27 -7.69
CA LEU A 21 1.27 -37.89 -7.68
C LEU A 21 1.60 -37.04 -6.46
N VAL A 22 2.26 -37.62 -5.48
CA VAL A 22 2.89 -36.88 -4.39
C VAL A 22 4.19 -36.33 -4.96
N ARG A 23 4.20 -35.05 -5.32
CA ARG A 23 5.42 -34.35 -5.68
C ARG A 23 6.32 -34.23 -4.46
N LYS A 24 7.61 -34.50 -4.63
CA LYS A 24 8.62 -34.24 -3.59
C LYS A 24 8.49 -32.81 -3.09
N THR A 25 8.22 -32.64 -1.82
CA THR A 25 8.12 -31.32 -1.18
C THR A 25 9.36 -31.10 -0.35
N VAL A 26 10.14 -30.11 -0.70
CA VAL A 26 11.32 -29.68 0.07
C VAL A 26 10.84 -28.79 1.20
N VAL A 27 11.06 -29.18 2.44
CA VAL A 27 10.68 -28.40 3.62
C VAL A 27 11.98 -27.91 4.30
N PRO A 28 12.13 -26.61 4.54
CA PRO A 28 13.26 -26.10 5.31
C PRO A 28 13.17 -26.56 6.76
N VAL A 29 14.25 -27.15 7.25
CA VAL A 29 14.34 -27.57 8.66
C VAL A 29 14.90 -26.43 9.50
N VAL A 30 14.02 -25.78 10.25
CA VAL A 30 14.42 -24.89 11.33
C VAL A 30 14.38 -25.69 12.62
N ASN A 31 15.57 -25.87 13.26
CA ASN A 31 15.72 -26.53 14.56
C ASN A 31 15.20 -27.98 14.67
N LYS A 32 15.79 -28.92 13.92
CA LYS A 32 15.64 -30.38 14.13
C LYS A 32 14.21 -30.91 14.40
N VAL A 33 13.17 -30.24 13.90
CA VAL A 33 11.81 -30.74 14.00
C VAL A 33 11.63 -31.84 12.95
N LYS A 34 11.46 -33.08 13.37
CA LYS A 34 11.05 -34.18 12.49
C LYS A 34 9.60 -33.94 12.07
N VAL A 35 9.37 -33.61 10.81
CA VAL A 35 8.04 -33.61 10.23
C VAL A 35 7.61 -35.08 10.08
N THR A 36 6.59 -35.49 10.81
CA THR A 36 6.07 -36.86 10.75
C THR A 36 5.01 -36.98 9.67
N GLU A 37 4.75 -38.21 9.16
CA GLU A 37 3.65 -38.48 8.23
C GLU A 37 2.29 -37.97 8.73
N LYS A 38 2.07 -38.01 10.04
CA LYS A 38 0.86 -37.44 10.67
C LYS A 38 0.73 -35.95 10.47
N THR A 39 1.84 -35.21 10.47
CA THR A 39 1.84 -33.76 10.23
C THR A 39 1.48 -33.45 8.78
N VAL A 40 2.01 -34.21 7.82
CA VAL A 40 1.70 -34.05 6.40
C VAL A 40 0.26 -34.42 6.08
N MET A 41 -0.26 -35.52 6.62
CA MET A 41 -1.66 -35.91 6.47
C MET A 41 -2.64 -34.90 7.11
N TYR A 42 -2.24 -34.26 8.19
CA TYR A 42 -3.03 -33.19 8.81
C TYR A 42 -3.20 -32.00 7.84
N PHE A 43 -2.13 -31.59 7.16
CA PHE A 43 -2.18 -30.52 6.17
C PHE A 43 -3.01 -30.89 4.93
N ASP A 44 -2.91 -32.12 4.44
CA ASP A 44 -3.70 -32.58 3.29
C ASP A 44 -5.21 -32.73 3.60
N LYS A 45 -5.55 -33.11 4.83
CA LYS A 45 -6.94 -33.28 5.26
C LYS A 45 -7.66 -31.92 5.41
N HIS A 46 -6.93 -30.86 5.69
CA HIS A 46 -7.49 -29.50 5.83
C HIS A 46 -7.56 -28.74 4.51
N LYS A 47 -6.94 -29.24 3.42
CA LYS A 47 -7.11 -28.70 2.06
C LYS A 47 -8.58 -28.73 1.57
N ASN A 48 -9.40 -29.61 2.09
CA ASN A 48 -10.81 -29.72 1.73
C ASN A 48 -11.74 -28.92 2.65
N CYS A 49 -11.24 -28.25 3.67
CA CYS A 49 -12.03 -27.26 4.37
C CYS A 49 -12.21 -26.05 3.45
N ASP A 50 -13.41 -25.89 2.93
CA ASP A 50 -13.89 -24.66 2.29
C ASP A 50 -13.79 -23.51 3.29
N ILE A 51 -12.57 -23.01 3.52
CA ILE A 51 -12.35 -21.68 4.10
C ILE A 51 -12.70 -20.71 2.95
N ARG A 52 -14.01 -20.64 2.67
CA ARG A 52 -14.55 -19.56 1.86
C ARG A 52 -14.13 -18.29 2.54
N ARG A 53 -13.30 -17.48 1.86
CA ARG A 53 -12.98 -16.11 2.26
C ARG A 53 -14.28 -15.44 2.67
N GLY A 54 -14.51 -15.41 3.98
CA GLY A 54 -15.82 -15.22 4.55
C GLY A 54 -16.35 -13.83 4.31
N LYS A 55 -17.56 -13.80 3.87
CA LYS A 55 -18.45 -12.71 4.19
C LYS A 55 -18.68 -12.73 5.71
N GLY A 56 -17.95 -11.87 6.42
CA GLY A 56 -18.23 -11.26 7.69
C GLY A 56 -19.05 -12.05 8.73
N THR A 57 -18.52 -13.11 9.29
CA THR A 57 -18.62 -13.56 10.70
C THR A 57 -17.61 -14.69 10.84
N SER A 58 -16.34 -14.36 11.05
CA SER A 58 -15.32 -15.37 11.26
C SER A 58 -15.51 -15.99 12.64
N ALA A 59 -15.92 -17.25 12.67
CA ALA A 59 -15.78 -18.07 13.89
C ALA A 59 -14.28 -18.07 14.29
N PRO A 60 -13.96 -18.15 15.59
CA PRO A 60 -12.58 -18.28 16.05
C PRO A 60 -11.89 -19.45 15.34
N THR A 61 -10.77 -19.18 14.69
CA THR A 61 -10.01 -20.18 13.93
C THR A 61 -8.80 -20.62 14.74
N LYS A 62 -8.55 -21.93 14.78
CA LYS A 62 -7.44 -22.51 15.51
C LYS A 62 -6.10 -22.06 14.87
N VAL A 63 -5.12 -21.69 15.70
CA VAL A 63 -3.81 -21.22 15.21
C VAL A 63 -3.14 -22.25 14.30
N SER A 64 -3.26 -23.55 14.63
CA SER A 64 -2.74 -24.63 13.78
C SER A 64 -3.31 -24.64 12.36
N ASP A 65 -4.57 -24.26 12.21
CA ASP A 65 -5.25 -24.24 10.90
C ASP A 65 -4.82 -23.05 10.08
N ILE A 66 -4.57 -21.91 10.75
CA ILE A 66 -3.98 -20.70 10.12
C ILE A 66 -2.56 -21.00 9.63
N ILE A 67 -1.72 -21.63 10.48
CA ILE A 67 -0.34 -22.00 10.10
C ILE A 67 -0.35 -22.99 8.95
N ALA A 68 -1.22 -24.00 9.00
CA ALA A 68 -1.30 -25.01 7.96
C ALA A 68 -1.72 -24.44 6.60
N PHE A 69 -2.65 -23.51 6.59
CA PHE A 69 -3.23 -22.98 5.34
C PHE A 69 -2.50 -21.75 4.82
N ASP A 70 -2.33 -20.73 5.65
CA ASP A 70 -1.76 -19.44 5.18
C ASP A 70 -0.23 -19.42 5.17
N VAL A 71 0.39 -19.88 6.25
CA VAL A 71 1.85 -19.77 6.40
C VAL A 71 2.58 -20.82 5.58
N PHE A 72 2.12 -22.08 5.66
CA PHE A 72 2.78 -23.18 4.97
C PHE A 72 2.64 -23.09 3.43
N GLU A 73 1.46 -22.79 2.90
CA GLU A 73 1.28 -22.61 1.46
C GLU A 73 2.05 -21.39 0.93
N ARG A 74 2.18 -20.34 1.75
CA ARG A 74 3.00 -19.18 1.42
C ARG A 74 4.50 -19.54 1.38
N MET A 75 5.00 -20.24 2.40
CA MET A 75 6.39 -20.69 2.42
C MET A 75 6.71 -21.66 1.28
N LYS A 76 5.76 -22.52 0.93
CA LYS A 76 5.91 -23.45 -0.19
C LYS A 76 5.99 -22.72 -1.54
N LYS A 77 5.20 -21.66 -1.72
CA LYS A 77 5.28 -20.82 -2.94
C LYS A 77 6.60 -20.04 -3.02
N LEU A 78 7.12 -19.56 -1.89
CA LEU A 78 8.42 -18.88 -1.83
C LEU A 78 9.60 -19.83 -2.06
N ALA A 79 9.45 -21.12 -1.74
CA ALA A 79 10.48 -22.14 -1.94
C ALA A 79 10.44 -22.80 -3.32
N SER A 80 9.36 -22.66 -4.07
CA SER A 80 9.29 -23.12 -5.46
C SER A 80 9.98 -22.08 -6.35
N ASP A 81 11.10 -22.49 -6.95
CA ASP A 81 11.97 -21.72 -7.85
C ASP A 81 11.31 -21.46 -9.24
N ASP A 82 10.00 -21.40 -9.28
CA ASP A 82 9.26 -21.06 -10.50
C ASP A 82 9.38 -19.55 -10.74
N SER A 83 10.46 -19.17 -11.40
CA SER A 83 10.79 -17.82 -11.87
C SER A 83 9.75 -17.20 -12.84
N GLN A 84 8.61 -17.85 -13.03
CA GLN A 84 7.42 -17.29 -13.69
C GLN A 84 6.28 -16.92 -12.73
N GLY A 85 6.42 -17.17 -11.45
CA GLY A 85 5.46 -16.78 -10.41
C GLY A 85 5.64 -15.32 -9.98
N LYS A 86 5.42 -14.37 -10.84
CA LYS A 86 4.91 -13.06 -10.44
C LYS A 86 3.63 -13.31 -9.66
N GLU A 87 3.60 -12.88 -8.40
CA GLU A 87 2.44 -12.87 -7.50
C GLU A 87 2.54 -13.87 -6.35
N GLN A 88 2.85 -13.37 -5.23
CA GLN A 88 1.99 -12.95 -4.15
C GLN A 88 2.78 -12.55 -2.92
N TYR A 89 3.44 -11.44 -2.97
CA TYR A 89 3.55 -10.66 -1.76
C TYR A 89 2.13 -10.24 -1.41
N THR A 90 1.70 -10.48 -0.16
CA THR A 90 0.43 -9.92 0.35
C THR A 90 0.48 -8.40 0.44
N ALA A 91 1.63 -7.82 0.17
CA ALA A 91 1.88 -6.40 0.08
C ALA A 91 1.77 -5.93 -1.37
N ILE A 92 1.23 -4.74 -1.55
CA ILE A 92 1.11 -4.05 -2.83
C ILE A 92 2.25 -3.02 -2.88
N PRO A 93 3.24 -3.19 -3.80
CA PRO A 93 4.36 -2.27 -3.88
C PRO A 93 3.90 -0.85 -4.26
N THR A 94 4.41 0.15 -3.54
CA THR A 94 4.13 1.57 -3.78
C THR A 94 4.80 2.10 -5.05
N GLY A 95 5.87 1.40 -5.50
CA GLY A 95 6.72 1.81 -6.61
C GLY A 95 7.88 2.72 -6.20
N LEU A 96 8.00 3.02 -4.91
CA LEU A 96 9.16 3.66 -4.30
C LEU A 96 9.98 2.57 -3.61
N LEU A 97 11.11 2.19 -4.18
CA LEU A 97 11.84 0.97 -3.84
C LEU A 97 12.26 0.93 -2.36
N ASP A 98 12.89 1.98 -1.87
CA ASP A 98 13.37 2.06 -0.50
C ASP A 98 12.19 2.06 0.50
N LEU A 99 11.06 2.70 0.13
CA LEU A 99 9.85 2.66 0.94
C LEU A 99 9.25 1.26 0.96
N ASP A 100 9.24 0.57 -0.18
CA ASP A 100 8.74 -0.81 -0.28
C ASP A 100 9.59 -1.76 0.57
N GLU A 101 10.92 -1.57 0.63
CA GLU A 101 11.82 -2.34 1.49
C GLU A 101 11.48 -2.16 2.98
N VAL A 102 11.38 -0.91 3.44
CA VAL A 102 11.02 -0.59 4.85
C VAL A 102 9.64 -1.12 5.21
N LEU A 103 8.70 -1.11 4.26
CA LEU A 103 7.35 -1.64 4.44
C LEU A 103 7.23 -3.15 4.18
N SER A 104 8.35 -3.87 4.06
CA SER A 104 8.35 -5.33 3.83
C SER A 104 7.58 -5.74 2.56
N GLY A 105 7.78 -4.99 1.48
CA GLY A 105 7.21 -5.21 0.14
C GLY A 105 6.09 -4.25 -0.26
N GLY A 106 5.74 -3.26 0.57
CA GLY A 106 4.71 -2.26 0.28
C GLY A 106 3.52 -2.27 1.23
N PHE A 107 2.33 -1.94 0.74
CA PHE A 107 1.10 -1.89 1.56
C PHE A 107 0.49 -3.27 1.74
N HIS A 108 0.29 -3.68 2.99
CA HIS A 108 -0.28 -5.00 3.31
C HIS A 108 -1.81 -4.99 3.32
N SER A 109 -2.40 -6.13 2.97
CA SER A 109 -3.86 -6.33 3.03
C SER A 109 -4.39 -6.05 4.44
N SER A 110 -5.58 -5.46 4.52
CA SER A 110 -6.25 -5.08 5.77
C SER A 110 -5.60 -3.96 6.56
N ASP A 111 -4.54 -3.31 6.05
CA ASP A 111 -3.90 -2.20 6.73
C ASP A 111 -4.62 -0.87 6.53
N LEU A 112 -4.57 -0.05 7.57
CA LEU A 112 -4.85 1.37 7.49
C LEU A 112 -3.51 2.13 7.49
N ILE A 113 -3.22 2.76 6.37
CA ILE A 113 -2.01 3.56 6.13
C ILE A 113 -2.39 5.03 6.21
N ILE A 114 -1.71 5.80 7.05
CA ILE A 114 -1.91 7.24 7.15
C ILE A 114 -0.74 7.97 6.53
N VAL A 115 -1.05 8.92 5.65
CA VAL A 115 -0.08 9.83 5.07
C VAL A 115 -0.32 11.22 5.63
N GLY A 116 0.51 11.61 6.61
CA GLY A 116 0.48 12.92 7.24
C GLY A 116 1.41 13.91 6.52
N ALA A 117 0.95 15.13 6.31
CA ALA A 117 1.80 16.20 5.79
C ALA A 117 1.28 17.58 6.21
N ARG A 118 2.18 18.56 6.32
CA ARG A 118 1.79 19.98 6.37
C ARG A 118 1.21 20.40 5.02
N PRO A 119 0.41 21.49 4.97
CA PRO A 119 -0.04 22.04 3.69
C PRO A 119 1.15 22.31 2.76
N ALA A 120 0.96 22.12 1.46
CA ALA A 120 1.95 22.33 0.39
C ALA A 120 3.17 21.37 0.36
N MET A 121 3.26 20.37 1.22
CA MET A 121 4.31 19.34 1.20
C MET A 121 4.17 18.30 0.08
N GLY A 122 3.10 18.35 -0.72
CA GLY A 122 2.88 17.40 -1.81
C GLY A 122 2.09 16.14 -1.44
N LYS A 123 1.31 16.17 -0.34
CA LYS A 123 0.50 15.02 0.14
C LYS A 123 -0.36 14.37 -0.96
N THR A 124 -1.18 15.17 -1.63
CA THR A 124 -2.04 14.71 -2.75
C THR A 124 -1.20 14.14 -3.89
N SER A 125 -0.07 14.80 -4.23
CA SER A 125 0.84 14.34 -5.28
C SER A 125 1.47 12.98 -4.92
N PHE A 126 1.91 12.80 -3.69
CA PHE A 126 2.42 11.52 -3.20
C PHE A 126 1.38 10.41 -3.31
N ALA A 127 0.19 10.64 -2.73
CA ALA A 127 -0.90 9.67 -2.76
C ALA A 127 -1.31 9.30 -4.19
N LEU A 128 -1.33 10.29 -5.10
CA LEU A 128 -1.67 10.10 -6.51
C LEU A 128 -0.58 9.34 -7.27
N ASN A 129 0.70 9.62 -6.99
CA ASN A 129 1.83 8.90 -7.59
C ASN A 129 1.83 7.42 -7.15
N VAL A 130 1.64 7.16 -5.86
CA VAL A 130 1.52 5.79 -5.34
C VAL A 130 0.32 5.07 -5.96
N ALA A 131 -0.84 5.71 -6.01
CA ALA A 131 -2.05 5.15 -6.62
C ALA A 131 -1.82 4.80 -8.11
N ARG A 132 -1.17 5.70 -8.88
CA ARG A 132 -0.78 5.46 -10.27
C ARG A 132 0.20 4.27 -10.38
N ASN A 133 1.26 4.25 -9.56
CA ASN A 133 2.27 3.19 -9.60
C ASN A 133 1.64 1.81 -9.33
N ILE A 134 0.72 1.72 -8.37
CA ILE A 134 -0.04 0.51 -8.07
C ILE A 134 -0.90 0.11 -9.26
N ALA A 135 -1.63 1.05 -9.85
CA ALA A 135 -2.53 0.78 -10.97
C ALA A 135 -1.78 0.41 -12.25
N MET A 136 -0.60 1.00 -12.50
CA MET A 136 0.28 0.63 -13.61
C MET A 136 0.82 -0.81 -13.52
N LYS A 137 0.83 -1.40 -12.32
CA LYS A 137 1.15 -2.82 -12.10
C LYS A 137 -0.07 -3.74 -12.26
N GLY A 138 -1.16 -3.25 -12.87
CA GLY A 138 -2.37 -4.02 -13.13
C GLY A 138 -3.27 -4.23 -11.91
N LYS A 139 -3.07 -3.46 -10.83
CA LYS A 139 -3.90 -3.47 -9.64
C LYS A 139 -5.01 -2.42 -9.74
N LYS A 140 -6.18 -2.73 -9.22
CA LYS A 140 -7.34 -1.85 -9.26
C LYS A 140 -7.37 -0.91 -8.07
N VAL A 141 -7.20 0.39 -8.32
CA VAL A 141 -7.14 1.43 -7.30
C VAL A 141 -8.35 2.35 -7.36
N LEU A 142 -9.01 2.55 -6.23
CA LEU A 142 -10.10 3.50 -6.09
C LEU A 142 -9.64 4.70 -5.26
N PHE A 143 -9.56 5.87 -5.89
CA PHE A 143 -9.09 7.12 -5.29
C PHE A 143 -10.26 8.07 -5.04
N PHE A 144 -10.53 8.35 -3.78
CA PHE A 144 -11.49 9.36 -3.35
C PHE A 144 -10.78 10.69 -3.14
N SER A 145 -11.18 11.71 -3.91
CA SER A 145 -10.67 13.06 -3.79
C SER A 145 -11.77 13.97 -3.25
N LEU A 146 -11.56 14.50 -2.05
CA LEU A 146 -12.53 15.37 -1.40
C LEU A 146 -12.18 16.86 -1.57
N GLU A 147 -11.02 17.16 -2.14
CA GLU A 147 -10.51 18.52 -2.36
C GLU A 147 -10.42 18.88 -3.84
N LEU A 148 -9.93 17.95 -4.67
CA LEU A 148 -9.69 18.21 -6.09
C LEU A 148 -10.69 17.47 -6.95
N SER A 149 -11.08 18.07 -8.09
CA SER A 149 -11.94 17.39 -9.06
C SER A 149 -11.17 16.26 -9.78
N LYS A 150 -11.90 15.29 -10.30
CA LYS A 150 -11.33 14.18 -11.09
C LYS A 150 -10.56 14.65 -12.32
N GLU A 151 -10.97 15.76 -12.94
CA GLU A 151 -10.26 16.35 -14.06
C GLU A 151 -8.91 16.93 -13.64
N GLN A 152 -8.83 17.55 -12.45
CA GLN A 152 -7.56 18.04 -11.90
C GLN A 152 -6.62 16.89 -11.55
N LEU A 153 -7.14 15.78 -10.99
CA LEU A 153 -6.36 14.58 -10.72
C LEU A 153 -5.85 13.94 -12.01
N ALA A 154 -6.73 13.72 -12.99
CA ALA A 154 -6.35 13.17 -14.29
C ALA A 154 -5.24 13.98 -14.97
N ARG A 155 -5.33 15.30 -14.90
CA ARG A 155 -4.30 16.20 -15.44
C ARG A 155 -2.96 16.03 -14.74
N ARG A 156 -2.95 15.86 -13.40
CA ARG A 156 -1.71 15.59 -12.66
C ARG A 156 -1.11 14.25 -13.02
N VAL A 157 -1.93 13.21 -13.18
CA VAL A 157 -1.46 11.88 -13.62
C VAL A 157 -0.83 11.96 -15.02
N ILE A 158 -1.49 12.65 -15.96
CA ILE A 158 -0.94 12.86 -17.30
C ILE A 158 0.37 13.66 -17.25
N SER A 159 0.44 14.71 -16.43
CA SER A 159 1.66 15.51 -16.24
C SER A 159 2.82 14.66 -15.72
N THR A 160 2.57 13.85 -14.70
CA THR A 160 3.57 12.94 -14.13
C THR A 160 4.04 11.90 -15.16
N GLU A 161 3.12 11.29 -15.92
CA GLU A 161 3.45 10.23 -16.88
C GLU A 161 4.13 10.75 -18.14
N SER A 162 3.71 11.91 -18.64
CA SER A 162 4.28 12.51 -19.86
C SER A 162 5.52 13.38 -19.59
N GLN A 163 5.80 13.71 -18.32
CA GLN A 163 6.79 14.70 -17.92
C GLN A 163 6.60 16.03 -18.65
N ILE A 164 5.33 16.46 -18.73
CA ILE A 164 4.94 17.77 -19.22
C ILE A 164 4.26 18.51 -18.07
N SER A 165 4.69 19.74 -17.80
CA SER A 165 4.14 20.54 -16.72
C SER A 165 2.61 20.65 -16.79
N SER A 166 1.94 20.50 -15.66
CA SER A 166 0.48 20.65 -15.56
C SER A 166 -0.01 22.02 -16.04
N ILE A 167 0.81 23.07 -15.83
CA ILE A 167 0.52 24.43 -16.30
C ILE A 167 0.56 24.46 -17.82
N LYS A 168 1.63 23.89 -18.40
CA LYS A 168 1.80 23.84 -19.86
C LYS A 168 0.68 23.08 -20.56
N LEU A 169 0.24 21.97 -20.00
CA LEU A 169 -0.91 21.19 -20.51
C LEU A 169 -2.22 22.00 -20.54
N MET A 170 -2.31 23.08 -19.76
CA MET A 170 -3.49 23.94 -19.70
C MET A 170 -3.41 25.20 -20.53
N THR A 171 -2.24 25.81 -20.64
CA THR A 171 -2.09 27.20 -21.07
C THR A 171 -1.24 27.37 -22.31
N GLU A 172 -0.43 26.38 -22.66
CA GLU A 172 0.58 26.51 -23.71
C GLU A 172 0.37 25.49 -24.83
N LYS A 173 0.98 25.79 -25.97
CA LYS A 173 1.05 24.84 -27.08
C LYS A 173 2.11 23.78 -26.79
N VAL A 174 1.69 22.53 -26.85
CA VAL A 174 2.56 21.36 -26.76
C VAL A 174 3.34 21.24 -28.07
N ASN A 175 4.68 21.11 -27.99
CA ASN A 175 5.53 20.93 -29.15
C ASN A 175 5.48 19.48 -29.69
N GLN A 176 6.13 19.23 -30.83
CA GLN A 176 6.03 17.91 -31.49
C GLN A 176 6.61 16.77 -30.64
N THR A 177 7.70 16.98 -29.92
CA THR A 177 8.31 15.97 -29.04
C THR A 177 7.44 15.70 -27.81
N GLU A 178 6.80 16.73 -27.29
CA GLU A 178 5.86 16.62 -26.18
C GLU A 178 4.57 15.88 -26.60
N TRP A 179 4.10 16.09 -27.85
CA TRP A 179 2.98 15.33 -28.39
C TRP A 179 3.26 13.82 -28.43
N VAL A 180 4.50 13.44 -28.79
CA VAL A 180 4.91 12.01 -28.76
C VAL A 180 4.88 11.49 -27.33
N ARG A 181 5.47 12.22 -26.34
CA ARG A 181 5.46 11.83 -24.92
C ARG A 181 4.03 11.73 -24.37
N LEU A 182 3.18 12.69 -24.73
CA LEU A 182 1.77 12.68 -24.34
C LEU A 182 1.04 11.46 -24.91
N GLY A 183 1.28 11.13 -26.18
CA GLY A 183 0.71 9.94 -26.82
C GLY A 183 1.10 8.63 -26.10
N LEU A 184 2.39 8.49 -25.77
CA LEU A 184 2.89 7.34 -24.99
C LEU A 184 2.27 7.29 -23.60
N ALA A 185 2.20 8.42 -22.91
CA ALA A 185 1.58 8.50 -21.60
C ALA A 185 0.11 8.08 -21.62
N LEU A 186 -0.66 8.54 -22.62
CA LEU A 186 -2.05 8.13 -22.78
C LEU A 186 -2.20 6.64 -23.10
N GLN A 187 -1.29 6.08 -23.89
CA GLN A 187 -1.27 4.65 -24.17
C GLN A 187 -0.99 3.82 -22.90
N ASN A 188 -0.02 4.23 -22.08
CA ASN A 188 0.29 3.57 -20.82
C ASN A 188 -0.90 3.64 -19.86
N LEU A 189 -1.53 4.79 -19.75
CA LEU A 189 -2.66 5.01 -18.85
C LEU A 189 -3.96 4.35 -19.32
N ALA A 190 -4.10 4.03 -20.62
CA ALA A 190 -5.31 3.42 -21.16
C ALA A 190 -5.66 2.07 -20.52
N ASN A 191 -4.65 1.31 -20.05
CA ASN A 191 -4.82 0.03 -19.40
C ASN A 191 -4.72 0.11 -17.85
N CYS A 192 -4.66 1.33 -17.32
CA CYS A 192 -4.48 1.56 -15.90
C CYS A 192 -5.84 1.53 -15.18
N GLU A 193 -6.00 0.62 -14.23
CA GLU A 193 -7.22 0.44 -13.44
C GLU A 193 -7.28 1.42 -12.26
N LEU A 194 -7.18 2.74 -12.55
CA LEU A 194 -7.26 3.83 -11.58
C LEU A 194 -8.59 4.57 -11.71
N TYR A 195 -9.42 4.49 -10.67
CA TYR A 195 -10.76 5.09 -10.61
C TYR A 195 -10.76 6.30 -9.70
N PHE A 196 -11.30 7.42 -10.16
CA PHE A 196 -11.46 8.65 -9.38
C PHE A 196 -12.93 8.86 -8.98
N ASP A 197 -13.13 9.22 -7.73
CA ASP A 197 -14.40 9.65 -7.17
C ASP A 197 -14.21 10.98 -6.42
N ASP A 198 -14.80 12.05 -6.93
CA ASP A 198 -14.71 13.40 -6.38
C ASP A 198 -15.98 13.85 -5.65
N THR A 199 -16.76 12.90 -5.16
CA THR A 199 -17.97 13.20 -4.40
C THR A 199 -17.60 13.84 -3.05
N ALA A 200 -18.03 15.05 -2.85
CA ALA A 200 -17.88 15.75 -1.56
C ALA A 200 -18.72 15.09 -0.45
N ASN A 201 -18.31 15.28 0.79
CA ASN A 201 -19.08 14.86 1.97
C ASN A 201 -19.43 13.37 2.01
N ILE A 202 -18.48 12.51 1.67
CA ILE A 202 -18.66 11.06 1.67
C ILE A 202 -18.45 10.44 3.07
N THR A 203 -19.18 9.37 3.37
CA THR A 203 -19.05 8.57 4.60
C THR A 203 -18.34 7.24 4.32
N VAL A 204 -17.77 6.61 5.37
CA VAL A 204 -17.09 5.32 5.24
C VAL A 204 -18.00 4.20 4.66
N PRO A 205 -19.28 4.07 5.06
CA PRO A 205 -20.19 3.11 4.43
C PRO A 205 -20.42 3.36 2.94
N GLU A 206 -20.45 4.61 2.50
CA GLU A 206 -20.61 4.96 1.07
C GLU A 206 -19.35 4.61 0.28
N ILE A 207 -18.14 4.86 0.82
CA ILE A 207 -16.87 4.43 0.24
C ILE A 207 -16.88 2.90 0.04
N LYS A 208 -17.24 2.16 1.09
CA LYS A 208 -17.35 0.69 1.04
C LYS A 208 -18.34 0.22 -0.03
N ALA A 209 -19.52 0.84 -0.09
CA ALA A 209 -20.53 0.49 -1.08
C ALA A 209 -20.04 0.71 -2.52
N ARG A 210 -19.26 1.77 -2.78
CA ARG A 210 -18.68 2.04 -4.09
C ARG A 210 -17.56 1.06 -4.44
N ALA A 211 -16.68 0.75 -3.49
CA ALA A 211 -15.64 -0.26 -3.67
C ALA A 211 -16.23 -1.63 -4.04
N LEU A 212 -17.33 -2.04 -3.38
CA LEU A 212 -18.03 -3.28 -3.68
C LEU A 212 -18.71 -3.30 -5.07
N ARG A 213 -19.11 -2.13 -5.61
CA ARG A 213 -19.68 -2.01 -6.97
C ARG A 213 -18.64 -2.19 -8.06
N ILE A 214 -17.42 -1.67 -7.85
CA ILE A 214 -16.32 -1.77 -8.83
C ILE A 214 -15.81 -3.21 -8.90
N LYS A 215 -15.95 -4.01 -7.84
CA LYS A 215 -15.44 -5.37 -7.67
C LYS A 215 -13.93 -5.48 -7.77
N ASP A 216 -13.37 -6.38 -7.02
CA ASP A 216 -11.94 -6.73 -7.03
C ASP A 216 -11.01 -5.50 -6.94
N VAL A 217 -11.40 -4.50 -6.11
CA VAL A 217 -10.54 -3.36 -5.78
C VAL A 217 -9.39 -3.87 -4.92
N ASP A 218 -8.15 -3.53 -5.30
CA ASP A 218 -6.94 -3.94 -4.58
C ASP A 218 -6.49 -2.91 -3.54
N CYS A 219 -6.76 -1.61 -3.75
CA CYS A 219 -6.37 -0.54 -2.85
C CYS A 219 -7.37 0.61 -2.88
N ILE A 220 -7.62 1.22 -1.73
CA ILE A 220 -8.42 2.46 -1.61
C ILE A 220 -7.51 3.58 -1.13
N VAL A 221 -7.59 4.75 -1.77
CA VAL A 221 -6.91 5.98 -1.37
C VAL A 221 -7.92 7.07 -1.10
N ILE A 222 -7.77 7.82 -0.01
CA ILE A 222 -8.69 8.90 0.41
C ILE A 222 -7.90 10.17 0.68
N ASP A 223 -8.17 11.23 -0.09
CA ASP A 223 -7.53 12.55 0.06
C ASP A 223 -8.59 13.63 0.30
N TYR A 224 -8.81 14.12 1.51
CA TYR A 224 -8.19 13.80 2.77
C TYR A 224 -9.24 13.69 3.90
N LEU A 225 -8.85 13.07 5.01
CA LEU A 225 -9.69 12.68 6.13
C LEU A 225 -10.60 13.79 6.67
N GLN A 226 -10.07 15.01 6.83
CA GLN A 226 -10.76 16.13 7.48
C GLN A 226 -11.98 16.64 6.70
N LEU A 227 -12.13 16.24 5.44
CA LEU A 227 -13.29 16.57 4.60
C LEU A 227 -14.37 15.47 4.60
N MET A 228 -14.11 14.34 5.27
CA MET A 228 -15.10 13.28 5.42
C MET A 228 -16.21 13.66 6.39
N LEU A 229 -17.42 13.20 6.12
CA LEU A 229 -18.54 13.40 7.03
C LEU A 229 -18.45 12.46 8.23
N CYS A 230 -18.54 13.05 9.42
CA CYS A 230 -18.73 12.32 10.66
C CYS A 230 -20.12 12.56 11.23
N LYS A 231 -20.85 11.49 11.57
CA LYS A 231 -22.19 11.57 12.16
C LYS A 231 -22.21 12.10 13.60
N LYS A 232 -21.06 12.11 14.30
CA LYS A 232 -20.94 12.57 15.68
C LYS A 232 -19.84 13.63 15.82
N ARG A 233 -20.16 14.80 16.36
CA ARG A 233 -19.28 15.98 16.46
C ARG A 233 -18.14 15.88 17.49
N SER A 234 -18.18 14.98 18.48
CA SER A 234 -17.27 15.06 19.64
C SER A 234 -15.97 14.24 19.56
N ASN A 235 -15.86 13.26 18.65
CA ASN A 235 -14.63 12.48 18.43
C ASN A 235 -14.52 12.02 16.96
N GLY A 236 -14.87 12.91 16.04
CA GLY A 236 -15.14 12.59 14.64
C GLY A 236 -14.02 11.85 13.92
N PHE A 237 -12.79 12.33 14.01
CA PHE A 237 -11.68 11.76 13.23
C PHE A 237 -11.20 10.41 13.76
N ALA A 238 -11.16 10.22 15.08
CA ALA A 238 -10.83 8.94 15.67
C ALA A 238 -11.87 7.85 15.32
N GLN A 239 -13.15 8.23 15.28
CA GLN A 239 -14.21 7.31 14.87
C GLN A 239 -14.08 6.94 13.40
N ILE A 240 -13.85 7.92 12.50
CA ILE A 240 -13.64 7.69 11.07
C ILE A 240 -12.45 6.75 10.87
N ALA A 241 -11.31 6.97 11.55
CA ALA A 241 -10.15 6.11 11.47
C ALA A 241 -10.46 4.65 11.83
N ARG A 242 -11.19 4.45 12.93
CA ARG A 242 -11.62 3.12 13.35
C ARG A 242 -12.55 2.47 12.33
N GLU A 243 -13.50 3.21 11.78
CA GLU A 243 -14.41 2.72 10.74
C GLU A 243 -13.63 2.37 9.45
N LEU A 244 -12.62 3.17 9.06
CA LEU A 244 -11.74 2.88 7.93
C LEU A 244 -10.88 1.63 8.16
N LYS A 245 -10.34 1.45 9.39
CA LYS A 245 -9.62 0.22 9.74
C LYS A 245 -10.53 -1.01 9.70
N MET A 246 -11.76 -0.89 10.16
CA MET A 246 -12.75 -1.98 10.05
C MET A 246 -13.04 -2.29 8.58
N MET A 247 -13.25 -1.27 7.74
CA MET A 247 -13.46 -1.43 6.30
C MET A 247 -12.26 -2.12 5.62
N ALA A 248 -11.03 -1.72 5.92
CA ALA A 248 -9.82 -2.35 5.40
C ALA A 248 -9.77 -3.84 5.72
N LYS A 249 -10.10 -4.23 6.96
CA LYS A 249 -10.19 -5.63 7.40
C LYS A 249 -11.32 -6.40 6.70
N GLU A 250 -12.49 -5.81 6.57
CA GLU A 250 -13.66 -6.44 5.96
C GLU A 250 -13.47 -6.67 4.45
N LEU A 251 -12.84 -5.73 3.75
CA LEU A 251 -12.53 -5.84 2.34
C LEU A 251 -11.23 -6.62 2.08
N ASN A 252 -10.39 -6.80 3.11
CA ASN A 252 -9.05 -7.41 3.05
C ASN A 252 -8.13 -6.72 2.04
N ILE A 253 -8.16 -5.39 2.00
CA ILE A 253 -7.32 -4.54 1.15
C ILE A 253 -6.71 -3.40 1.97
N PRO A 254 -5.54 -2.84 1.56
CA PRO A 254 -5.00 -1.63 2.17
C PRO A 254 -5.90 -0.42 1.90
N VAL A 255 -6.02 0.43 2.92
CA VAL A 255 -6.69 1.72 2.84
C VAL A 255 -5.69 2.81 3.21
N VAL A 256 -5.37 3.66 2.24
CA VAL A 256 -4.46 4.81 2.40
C VAL A 256 -5.27 6.05 2.64
N VAL A 257 -4.99 6.77 3.71
CA VAL A 257 -5.72 7.99 4.09
C VAL A 257 -4.77 9.14 4.28
N CYS A 258 -4.97 10.19 3.54
CA CYS A 258 -4.26 11.44 3.71
C CYS A 258 -4.80 12.24 4.90
N SER A 259 -3.90 12.81 5.70
CA SER A 259 -4.23 13.67 6.82
C SER A 259 -3.43 14.97 6.80
N GLN A 260 -4.10 16.09 6.95
CA GLN A 260 -3.42 17.37 7.00
C GLN A 260 -2.98 17.69 8.43
N LEU A 261 -1.69 18.02 8.59
CA LEU A 261 -1.13 18.42 9.87
C LEU A 261 -1.26 19.95 10.08
N PRO A 262 -1.53 20.40 11.31
CA PRO A 262 -1.60 21.83 11.62
C PRO A 262 -0.28 22.56 11.34
N ARG A 263 -0.36 23.83 10.93
CA ARG A 263 0.83 24.66 10.65
C ARG A 263 1.63 25.01 11.91
N ASN A 264 0.99 25.10 13.08
CA ASN A 264 1.56 25.61 14.33
C ASN A 264 2.32 24.54 15.13
N LEU A 265 2.93 23.57 14.46
CA LEU A 265 3.69 22.49 15.09
C LEU A 265 5.20 22.78 15.19
N ALA A 266 5.61 24.06 15.01
CA ALA A 266 6.99 24.45 15.25
C ALA A 266 7.33 24.23 16.73
N SER A 267 8.27 23.33 17.03
CA SER A 267 8.90 23.30 18.35
C SER A 267 9.70 24.60 18.50
N ASN A 268 9.67 25.20 19.70
CA ASN A 268 10.39 26.43 20.03
C ASN A 268 11.92 26.33 19.84
N ASN A 269 12.44 25.19 19.40
CA ASN A 269 13.87 24.87 19.31
C ASN A 269 14.41 24.76 17.86
N GLY A 270 13.68 25.22 16.84
CA GLY A 270 14.17 25.15 15.45
C GLY A 270 14.16 23.73 14.82
N ASP A 271 13.75 22.72 15.57
CA ASP A 271 13.58 21.36 15.05
C ASP A 271 12.27 21.28 14.26
N HIS A 272 12.36 21.27 12.94
CA HIS A 272 11.22 21.20 12.04
C HIS A 272 10.73 19.76 11.80
N GLN A 273 11.39 18.74 12.41
CA GLN A 273 11.02 17.35 12.23
C GLN A 273 9.63 17.05 12.81
N LEU A 274 8.75 16.60 11.95
CA LEU A 274 7.41 16.16 12.31
C LEU A 274 7.48 14.79 13.02
N LYS A 275 6.74 14.68 14.14
CA LYS A 275 6.71 13.47 14.96
C LYS A 275 5.32 12.84 14.96
N LEU A 276 5.24 11.58 15.34
CA LEU A 276 3.98 10.85 15.49
C LEU A 276 2.97 11.59 16.40
N THR A 277 3.48 12.29 17.43
CA THR A 277 2.65 13.11 18.33
C THR A 277 1.92 14.27 17.64
N ASP A 278 2.41 14.71 16.49
CA ASP A 278 1.81 15.80 15.74
C ASP A 278 0.52 15.39 15.02
N LEU A 279 0.38 14.10 14.71
CA LEU A 279 -0.86 13.51 14.21
C LEU A 279 -1.99 13.60 15.24
N ARG A 280 -1.70 13.48 16.55
CA ARG A 280 -2.72 13.62 17.60
C ARG A 280 -3.36 15.00 17.60
N LYS A 281 -2.59 16.04 17.29
CA LYS A 281 -3.09 17.42 17.21
C LYS A 281 -4.04 17.65 16.03
N SER A 282 -3.98 16.78 14.99
CA SER A 282 -4.95 16.78 13.90
C SER A 282 -6.26 16.04 14.24
N GLY A 283 -6.41 15.54 15.49
CA GLY A 283 -7.57 14.79 15.96
C GLY A 283 -7.53 13.30 15.60
N PHE A 284 -6.40 12.82 15.09
CA PHE A 284 -6.18 11.43 14.73
C PHE A 284 -5.48 10.67 15.87
N THR A 285 -5.92 9.44 16.14
CA THR A 285 -5.21 8.55 17.05
C THR A 285 -4.35 7.60 16.24
N GLU A 286 -3.02 7.66 16.42
CA GLU A 286 -2.09 6.74 15.80
C GLU A 286 -2.36 5.26 16.16
N GLN A 287 -3.22 5.00 17.12
CA GLN A 287 -3.53 3.66 17.62
C GLN A 287 -4.24 2.81 16.58
N ASP A 288 -5.11 3.40 15.77
CA ASP A 288 -5.93 2.69 14.80
C ASP A 288 -5.16 2.44 13.46
N ALA A 289 -4.05 3.15 13.21
CA ALA A 289 -3.21 2.94 12.02
C ALA A 289 -2.22 1.80 12.20
N ASP A 290 -1.96 1.06 11.13
CA ASP A 290 -0.89 0.05 11.07
C ASP A 290 0.42 0.67 10.62
N VAL A 291 0.35 1.57 9.64
CA VAL A 291 1.47 2.34 9.10
C VAL A 291 1.16 3.83 9.15
N VAL A 292 2.14 4.63 9.54
CA VAL A 292 2.07 6.09 9.51
C VAL A 292 3.28 6.62 8.76
N LEU A 293 3.02 7.28 7.65
CA LEU A 293 4.00 7.98 6.82
C LEU A 293 3.85 9.48 7.03
N ILE A 294 4.94 10.19 7.24
CA ILE A 294 4.95 11.65 7.34
C ILE A 294 5.83 12.20 6.24
N LEU A 295 5.25 13.03 5.38
CA LEU A 295 6.00 13.70 4.33
C LEU A 295 6.65 14.96 4.87
N ASN A 296 7.93 15.11 4.59
CA ASN A 296 8.73 16.29 4.92
C ASN A 296 9.52 16.76 3.71
N ARG A 297 9.69 18.07 3.60
CA ARG A 297 10.53 18.70 2.58
C ARG A 297 11.27 19.86 3.24
N GLU A 298 12.59 19.81 3.20
CA GLU A 298 13.45 20.79 3.84
C GLU A 298 13.39 22.14 3.13
N ASP A 299 13.24 22.15 1.81
CA ASP A 299 13.11 23.36 0.98
C ASP A 299 11.89 24.24 1.35
N TYR A 300 10.91 23.66 2.05
CA TYR A 300 9.78 24.43 2.57
C TYR A 300 10.18 25.37 3.73
N TYR A 301 11.25 25.06 4.44
CA TYR A 301 11.68 25.78 5.65
C TYR A 301 12.96 26.59 5.41
N VAL A 302 13.83 26.12 4.54
CA VAL A 302 15.16 26.69 4.28
C VAL A 302 15.26 27.04 2.80
N ASN A 303 15.50 28.34 2.51
CA ASN A 303 15.51 28.84 1.12
C ASN A 303 16.62 28.27 0.24
N ASP A 304 17.69 27.76 0.84
CA ASP A 304 18.86 27.19 0.13
C ASP A 304 18.91 25.67 0.16
N ALA A 305 17.85 25.02 0.66
CA ALA A 305 17.78 23.55 0.68
C ALA A 305 17.52 22.99 -0.73
N ASP A 306 17.95 21.75 -0.95
CA ASP A 306 17.73 21.03 -2.21
C ASP A 306 16.22 20.79 -2.41
N THR A 307 15.68 21.42 -3.44
CA THR A 307 14.26 21.31 -3.80
C THR A 307 13.89 20.00 -4.47
N SER A 308 14.89 19.19 -4.85
CA SER A 308 14.71 17.91 -5.57
C SER A 308 14.50 16.72 -4.63
N ILE A 309 14.72 16.89 -3.32
CA ILE A 309 14.61 15.80 -2.34
C ILE A 309 13.40 16.01 -1.43
N ALA A 310 12.66 14.93 -1.24
CA ALA A 310 11.64 14.83 -0.22
C ALA A 310 11.93 13.64 0.71
N GLU A 311 11.49 13.75 1.96
CA GLU A 311 11.64 12.70 2.96
C GLU A 311 10.26 12.08 3.28
N ILE A 312 10.25 10.75 3.36
CA ILE A 312 9.12 9.97 3.83
C ILE A 312 9.53 9.35 5.17
N ILE A 313 9.07 9.95 6.26
CA ILE A 313 9.34 9.45 7.60
C ILE A 313 8.33 8.35 7.90
N VAL A 314 8.78 7.11 8.02
CA VAL A 314 7.98 5.98 8.46
C VAL A 314 7.88 6.05 9.98
N ALA A 315 6.92 6.82 10.49
CA ALA A 315 6.78 7.14 11.91
C ALA A 315 6.17 5.99 12.72
N LYS A 316 5.45 5.08 12.07
CA LYS A 316 4.92 3.85 12.63
C LYS A 316 4.87 2.77 11.54
N ASN A 317 5.29 1.56 11.89
CA ASN A 317 5.21 0.40 11.01
C ASN A 317 4.98 -0.87 11.86
N ARG A 318 3.87 -1.56 11.64
CA ARG A 318 3.58 -2.84 12.32
C ARG A 318 4.27 -4.03 11.68
N HIS A 319 4.82 -3.85 10.48
CA HIS A 319 5.42 -4.94 9.69
C HIS A 319 6.94 -4.90 9.66
N GLY A 320 7.56 -3.84 10.18
CA GLY A 320 9.02 -3.66 10.12
C GLY A 320 9.55 -2.48 10.91
N SER A 321 10.68 -1.95 10.46
CA SER A 321 11.37 -0.81 11.08
C SER A 321 10.65 0.52 10.84
N THR A 322 11.06 1.51 11.61
CA THR A 322 10.69 2.91 11.42
C THR A 322 11.94 3.67 11.00
N GLU A 323 11.92 4.16 9.77
CA GLU A 323 13.07 4.81 9.14
C GLU A 323 12.63 6.04 8.34
N THR A 324 13.57 6.84 7.89
CA THR A 324 13.33 7.94 6.97
C THR A 324 13.86 7.57 5.60
N VAL A 325 12.99 7.52 4.63
CA VAL A 325 13.30 7.24 3.23
C VAL A 325 13.39 8.54 2.47
N LYS A 326 14.45 8.73 1.67
CA LYS A 326 14.60 9.86 0.76
C LYS A 326 14.11 9.48 -0.62
N VAL A 327 13.38 10.39 -1.26
CA VAL A 327 12.85 10.22 -2.61
C VAL A 327 13.07 11.50 -3.41
N ALA A 328 13.21 11.37 -4.72
CA ALA A 328 13.29 12.52 -5.60
C ALA A 328 11.90 13.18 -5.72
N TRP A 329 11.89 14.52 -5.69
CA TRP A 329 10.71 15.33 -5.89
C TRP A 329 10.90 16.27 -7.08
N THR A 330 10.04 16.17 -8.06
CA THR A 330 10.01 17.05 -9.23
C THR A 330 8.72 17.88 -9.21
N PRO A 331 8.78 19.11 -8.69
CA PRO A 331 7.57 19.93 -8.48
C PRO A 331 6.85 20.26 -9.79
N GLU A 332 7.58 20.42 -10.89
CA GLU A 332 7.04 20.73 -12.22
C GLU A 332 6.02 19.69 -12.69
N PHE A 333 6.29 18.41 -12.41
CA PHE A 333 5.43 17.28 -12.80
C PHE A 333 4.63 16.72 -11.62
N THR A 334 4.76 17.33 -10.43
CA THR A 334 4.18 16.84 -9.17
C THR A 334 4.53 15.36 -8.90
N MET A 335 5.79 14.99 -9.21
CA MET A 335 6.27 13.62 -9.24
C MET A 335 7.19 13.31 -8.07
N PHE A 336 6.90 12.19 -7.38
CA PHE A 336 7.82 11.50 -6.48
C PHE A 336 8.38 10.28 -7.21
N SER A 337 9.70 10.11 -7.17
CA SER A 337 10.40 8.99 -7.81
C SER A 337 11.53 8.46 -6.94
N ASN A 338 12.06 7.30 -7.29
CA ASN A 338 13.27 6.79 -6.67
C ASN A 338 14.44 7.72 -6.96
N ILE A 339 15.38 7.84 -6.02
CA ILE A 339 16.66 8.50 -6.27
C ILE A 339 17.50 7.53 -7.09
N GLU A 340 17.98 7.98 -8.25
CA GLU A 340 18.95 7.23 -9.04
C GLU A 340 20.30 7.31 -8.30
N ASN A 341 20.79 6.19 -7.79
CA ASN A 341 22.16 6.10 -7.32
C ASN A 341 23.04 6.11 -8.57
N GLU A 342 23.85 7.13 -8.74
CA GLU A 342 24.93 7.10 -9.72
C GLU A 342 25.93 6.01 -9.27
N ASP A 343 25.90 4.84 -9.96
CA ASP A 343 26.90 3.79 -9.85
C ASP A 343 28.24 4.22 -10.48
#